data_1538d6efc27ec8088d4a514cb8e6dbdd
#
_entry.id   1538d6efc27ec8088d4a514cb8e6dbdd
#
_cell.length_a   1.000
_cell.length_b   1.000
_cell.length_c   1.000
_cell.angle_alpha   90.00
_cell.angle_beta   90.00
_cell.angle_gamma   90.00
#
_symmetry.space_group_name_H-M   'P 1'
#
loop_
_entity.id
_entity.type
_entity.pdbx_description
1 polymer ?
#
loop_
_entity_poly.entity_id
_entity_poly.type
_entity_poly.pdbx_seq_one_letter_code
_entity_poly.pdbx_strand_id
1 'polypeptide(L)'
;MNPMALEIKELTVDQSEQLANLLQSSEKEYTQYFIPFIFGIETISGLLSKAVKDQFYGIYVDKSLVGFYMLRGFDDGFEIPSYGVWIAKEFSAKGISKLTLHHAITFCKTNNIKKIMLKVHPDNLIAKKIYEDFGFTYEGVDKRIGHLIYFKNI
;
A
#
# COMPACT_ATOMS: atom_id res chain seq x y z
N MET A 1 15.79 -26.42 10.02
CA MET A 1 14.69 -25.60 9.46
C MET A 1 15.27 -24.50 8.58
N ASN A 2 14.78 -24.37 7.36
CA ASN A 2 15.19 -23.29 6.47
C ASN A 2 14.28 -22.08 6.71
N PRO A 3 14.83 -20.91 7.02
CA PRO A 3 14.02 -19.72 7.18
C PRO A 3 13.39 -19.30 5.84
N MET A 4 12.20 -18.73 5.90
CA MET A 4 11.53 -18.17 4.72
C MET A 4 12.18 -16.83 4.34
N ALA A 5 12.42 -16.64 3.04
CA ALA A 5 12.93 -15.37 2.53
C ALA A 5 11.81 -14.36 2.39
N LEU A 6 12.02 -13.17 2.94
CA LEU A 6 11.11 -12.03 2.81
C LEU A 6 11.76 -10.99 1.89
N GLU A 7 11.05 -10.58 0.85
CA GLU A 7 11.56 -9.62 -0.12
C GLU A 7 10.51 -8.56 -0.46
N ILE A 8 10.97 -7.34 -0.69
CA ILE A 8 10.15 -6.25 -1.26
C ILE A 8 10.74 -5.92 -2.61
N LYS A 9 9.95 -6.05 -3.67
CA LYS A 9 10.40 -5.82 -5.05
C LYS A 9 9.40 -4.96 -5.81
N GLU A 10 9.91 -4.15 -6.72
CA GLU A 10 9.06 -3.39 -7.63
C GLU A 10 8.15 -4.32 -8.44
N LEU A 11 6.87 -3.95 -8.53
CA LEU A 11 5.88 -4.63 -9.37
C LEU A 11 5.89 -4.03 -10.77
N THR A 12 5.86 -4.90 -11.76
CA THR A 12 5.69 -4.51 -13.18
C THR A 12 4.40 -5.13 -13.72
N VAL A 13 4.08 -4.84 -14.98
CA VAL A 13 2.91 -5.40 -15.64
C VAL A 13 2.89 -6.93 -15.64
N ASP A 14 4.07 -7.55 -15.56
CA ASP A 14 4.20 -9.02 -15.53
C ASP A 14 3.55 -9.66 -14.31
N GLN A 15 3.40 -8.93 -13.20
CA GLN A 15 2.76 -9.43 -11.98
C GLN A 15 1.28 -9.09 -11.87
N SER A 16 0.66 -8.55 -12.93
CA SER A 16 -0.74 -8.10 -12.90
C SER A 16 -1.71 -9.23 -12.56
N GLU A 17 -1.56 -10.40 -13.21
CA GLU A 17 -2.42 -11.55 -12.97
C GLU A 17 -2.24 -12.07 -11.54
N GLN A 18 -1.01 -12.20 -11.09
CA GLN A 18 -0.68 -12.67 -9.75
C GLN A 18 -1.30 -11.77 -8.67
N LEU A 19 -1.19 -10.44 -8.84
CA LEU A 19 -1.76 -9.48 -7.91
C LEU A 19 -3.29 -9.51 -7.94
N ALA A 20 -3.90 -9.57 -9.14
CA ALA A 20 -5.34 -9.64 -9.29
C ALA A 20 -5.91 -10.89 -8.61
N ASN A 21 -5.28 -12.04 -8.83
CA ASN A 21 -5.70 -13.31 -8.22
C ASN A 21 -5.59 -13.24 -6.69
N LEU A 22 -4.52 -12.67 -6.16
CA LEU A 22 -4.32 -12.52 -4.74
C LEU A 22 -5.42 -11.68 -4.10
N LEU A 23 -5.74 -10.53 -4.67
CA LEU A 23 -6.77 -9.63 -4.15
C LEU A 23 -8.18 -10.21 -4.27
N GLN A 24 -8.48 -10.87 -5.38
CA GLN A 24 -9.81 -11.47 -5.64
C GLN A 24 -10.06 -12.72 -4.81
N SER A 25 -9.01 -13.44 -4.41
CA SER A 25 -9.14 -14.65 -3.60
C SER A 25 -9.37 -14.37 -2.11
N SER A 26 -9.21 -13.13 -1.69
CA SER A 26 -9.38 -12.73 -0.29
C SER A 26 -10.84 -12.53 0.05
N GLU A 27 -11.21 -12.80 1.31
CA GLU A 27 -12.55 -12.57 1.81
C GLU A 27 -12.92 -11.09 1.75
N LYS A 28 -14.14 -10.77 1.32
CA LYS A 28 -14.62 -9.40 1.20
C LYS A 28 -14.56 -8.64 2.53
N GLU A 29 -14.84 -9.32 3.63
CA GLU A 29 -14.77 -8.72 4.97
C GLU A 29 -13.38 -8.27 5.33
N TYR A 30 -12.37 -9.03 4.91
CA TYR A 30 -10.97 -8.67 5.13
C TYR A 30 -10.54 -7.49 4.26
N THR A 31 -11.00 -7.42 3.01
CA THR A 31 -10.61 -6.38 2.05
C THR A 31 -11.52 -5.15 2.10
N GLN A 32 -12.57 -5.14 2.91
CA GLN A 32 -13.61 -4.09 2.92
C GLN A 32 -13.06 -2.67 3.10
N TYR A 33 -11.95 -2.50 3.81
CA TYR A 33 -11.35 -1.18 4.06
C TYR A 33 -10.31 -0.76 3.02
N PHE A 34 -10.00 -1.65 2.07
CA PHE A 34 -9.03 -1.39 1.02
C PHE A 34 -9.76 -1.18 -0.31
N ILE A 35 -9.95 0.08 -0.69
CA ILE A 35 -10.75 0.45 -1.86
C ILE A 35 -10.02 1.41 -2.83
N PRO A 36 -8.75 1.14 -3.18
CA PRO A 36 -8.01 2.06 -4.05
C PRO A 36 -8.42 1.98 -5.51
N PHE A 37 -8.90 0.81 -5.97
CA PHE A 37 -9.30 0.53 -7.34
C PHE A 37 -10.06 -0.81 -7.43
N ILE A 38 -10.58 -1.12 -8.60
CA ILE A 38 -11.22 -2.42 -8.89
C ILE A 38 -10.14 -3.49 -9.02
N PHE A 39 -10.35 -4.67 -8.42
CA PHE A 39 -9.36 -5.75 -8.36
C PHE A 39 -9.29 -6.62 -9.63
N GLY A 40 -9.76 -6.13 -10.77
CA GLY A 40 -9.67 -6.86 -12.04
C GLY A 40 -8.28 -6.78 -12.66
N ILE A 41 -7.91 -7.84 -13.40
CA ILE A 41 -6.61 -7.90 -14.07
C ILE A 41 -6.39 -6.73 -15.04
N GLU A 42 -7.43 -6.32 -15.76
CA GLU A 42 -7.33 -5.21 -16.71
C GLU A 42 -7.03 -3.89 -16.01
N THR A 43 -7.70 -3.60 -14.89
CA THR A 43 -7.45 -2.41 -14.10
C THR A 43 -6.02 -2.40 -13.55
N ILE A 44 -5.61 -3.50 -12.96
CA ILE A 44 -4.27 -3.65 -12.36
C ILE A 44 -3.19 -3.57 -13.43
N SER A 45 -3.37 -4.26 -14.55
CA SER A 45 -2.43 -4.20 -15.68
C SER A 45 -2.31 -2.78 -16.24
N GLY A 46 -3.43 -2.06 -16.34
CA GLY A 46 -3.44 -0.65 -16.74
C GLY A 46 -2.67 0.24 -15.78
N LEU A 47 -2.87 0.07 -14.48
CA LEU A 47 -2.15 0.84 -13.45
C LEU A 47 -0.64 0.59 -13.53
N LEU A 48 -0.23 -0.66 -13.60
CA LEU A 48 1.19 -1.02 -13.62
C LEU A 48 1.88 -0.61 -14.92
N SER A 49 1.20 -0.75 -16.06
CA SER A 49 1.78 -0.40 -17.38
C SER A 49 1.91 1.10 -17.57
N LYS A 50 1.01 1.90 -16.98
CA LYS A 50 1.01 3.37 -17.12
C LYS A 50 1.89 4.08 -16.09
N ALA A 51 2.28 3.39 -15.02
CA ALA A 51 3.07 3.98 -13.96
C ALA A 51 4.46 4.39 -14.48
N VAL A 52 4.80 5.67 -14.30
CA VAL A 52 6.11 6.24 -14.62
C VAL A 52 6.81 6.67 -13.33
N LYS A 53 6.15 7.49 -12.53
CA LYS A 53 6.66 8.00 -11.24
C LYS A 53 5.98 7.35 -10.05
N ASP A 54 4.74 6.91 -10.20
CA ASP A 54 4.03 6.18 -9.17
C ASP A 54 4.75 4.86 -8.87
N GLN A 55 4.80 4.48 -7.60
CA GLN A 55 5.55 3.32 -7.14
C GLN A 55 4.61 2.21 -6.69
N PHE A 56 4.90 0.99 -7.14
CA PHE A 56 4.17 -0.21 -6.74
C PHE A 56 5.20 -1.27 -6.36
N TYR A 57 5.13 -1.77 -5.13
CA TYR A 57 6.06 -2.78 -4.61
C TYR A 57 5.31 -4.00 -4.10
N GLY A 58 5.74 -5.17 -4.53
CA GLY A 58 5.22 -6.44 -4.04
C GLY A 58 6.02 -6.94 -2.84
N ILE A 59 5.32 -7.57 -1.92
CA ILE A 59 5.92 -8.26 -0.78
C ILE A 59 5.84 -9.76 -1.05
N TYR A 60 6.99 -10.43 -1.00
CA TYR A 60 7.12 -11.85 -1.31
C TYR A 60 7.66 -12.61 -0.10
N VAL A 61 7.05 -13.76 0.19
CA VAL A 61 7.56 -14.74 1.14
C VAL A 61 7.83 -16.01 0.37
N ASP A 62 9.09 -16.47 0.36
CA ASP A 62 9.55 -17.61 -0.46
C ASP A 62 9.08 -17.53 -1.90
N LYS A 63 9.22 -16.34 -2.51
CA LYS A 63 8.86 -16.04 -3.90
C LYS A 63 7.35 -16.03 -4.20
N SER A 64 6.50 -16.19 -3.18
CA SER A 64 5.04 -16.04 -3.31
C SER A 64 4.62 -14.64 -2.96
N LEU A 65 3.83 -14.00 -3.81
CA LEU A 65 3.29 -12.66 -3.55
C LEU A 65 2.25 -12.73 -2.43
N VAL A 66 2.49 -12.01 -1.33
CA VAL A 66 1.62 -12.01 -0.16
C VAL A 66 1.02 -10.64 0.16
N GLY A 67 1.43 -9.63 -0.56
CA GLY A 67 0.91 -8.28 -0.37
C GLY A 67 1.58 -7.28 -1.29
N PHE A 68 1.18 -6.02 -1.19
CA PHE A 68 1.81 -4.96 -1.95
C PHE A 68 1.56 -3.61 -1.27
N TYR A 69 2.39 -2.64 -1.60
CA TYR A 69 2.13 -1.24 -1.24
C TYR A 69 2.37 -0.34 -2.45
N MET A 70 1.82 0.85 -2.39
CA MET A 70 1.94 1.81 -3.47
C MET A 70 2.13 3.23 -2.92
N LEU A 71 2.81 4.05 -3.70
CA LEU A 71 2.89 5.50 -3.53
C LEU A 71 2.38 6.12 -4.81
N ARG A 72 1.20 6.71 -4.78
CA ARG A 72 0.48 7.21 -5.96
C ARG A 72 0.27 8.71 -5.89
N GLY A 73 0.06 9.30 -7.06
CA GLY A 73 -0.23 10.71 -7.23
C GLY A 73 0.85 11.47 -7.98
N PHE A 74 2.05 10.93 -8.05
CA PHE A 74 3.15 11.56 -8.79
C PHE A 74 2.84 11.71 -10.28
N ASP A 75 2.24 10.68 -10.88
CA ASP A 75 1.88 10.70 -12.32
C ASP A 75 0.72 11.65 -12.61
N ASP A 76 -0.05 12.03 -11.60
CA ASP A 76 -1.11 13.05 -11.69
C ASP A 76 -0.60 14.45 -11.35
N GLY A 77 0.70 14.62 -11.12
CA GLY A 77 1.34 15.91 -10.86
C GLY A 77 1.39 16.34 -9.39
N PHE A 78 1.00 15.46 -8.47
CA PHE A 78 1.08 15.77 -7.04
C PHE A 78 2.50 15.57 -6.51
N GLU A 79 2.92 16.45 -5.62
CA GLU A 79 4.22 16.33 -4.92
C GLU A 79 4.13 15.44 -3.68
N ILE A 80 2.94 15.35 -3.09
CA ILE A 80 2.67 14.54 -1.89
C ILE A 80 2.06 13.22 -2.35
N PRO A 81 2.77 12.09 -2.21
CA PRO A 81 2.21 10.80 -2.58
C PRO A 81 1.20 10.29 -1.56
N SER A 82 0.26 9.50 -2.03
CA SER A 82 -0.67 8.75 -1.20
C SER A 82 -0.18 7.31 -1.05
N TYR A 83 0.05 6.90 0.20
CA TYR A 83 0.46 5.54 0.55
C TYR A 83 -0.76 4.64 0.69
N GLY A 84 -0.69 3.44 0.10
CA GLY A 84 -1.68 2.40 0.28
C GLY A 84 -0.99 1.05 0.43
N VAL A 85 -1.52 0.18 1.27
CA VAL A 85 -0.94 -1.14 1.54
C VAL A 85 -2.03 -2.19 1.71
N TRP A 86 -1.75 -3.39 1.23
CA TRP A 86 -2.58 -4.57 1.48
C TRP A 86 -1.68 -5.79 1.70
N ILE A 87 -1.95 -6.53 2.77
CA ILE A 87 -1.21 -7.75 3.14
C ILE A 87 -2.24 -8.87 3.30
N ALA A 88 -1.95 -10.04 2.73
CA ALA A 88 -2.81 -11.22 2.86
C ALA A 88 -3.02 -11.56 4.35
N LYS A 89 -4.24 -11.98 4.69
CA LYS A 89 -4.66 -12.23 6.08
C LYS A 89 -3.70 -13.16 6.83
N GLU A 90 -3.21 -14.22 6.16
CA GLU A 90 -2.28 -15.20 6.74
C GLU A 90 -0.94 -14.58 7.16
N PHE A 91 -0.60 -13.45 6.56
CA PHE A 91 0.65 -12.73 6.83
C PHE A 91 0.44 -11.44 7.60
N SER A 92 -0.80 -11.14 7.99
CA SER A 92 -1.11 -9.98 8.83
C SER A 92 -0.59 -10.20 10.26
N ALA A 93 -0.46 -9.13 11.02
CA ALA A 93 0.05 -9.15 12.41
C ALA A 93 1.46 -9.72 12.57
N LYS A 94 2.27 -9.76 11.50
CA LYS A 94 3.66 -10.22 11.53
C LYS A 94 4.66 -9.07 11.37
N GLY A 95 4.18 -7.83 11.39
CA GLY A 95 5.02 -6.64 11.25
C GLY A 95 5.30 -6.23 9.80
N ILE A 96 4.73 -6.92 8.81
CA ILE A 96 5.00 -6.63 7.39
C ILE A 96 4.51 -5.23 6.99
N SER A 97 3.33 -4.81 7.47
CA SER A 97 2.82 -3.47 7.15
C SER A 97 3.69 -2.36 7.76
N LYS A 98 4.31 -2.59 8.90
CA LYS A 98 5.30 -1.64 9.47
C LYS A 98 6.57 -1.60 8.63
N LEU A 99 7.02 -2.75 8.15
CA LEU A 99 8.19 -2.85 7.27
C LEU A 99 7.94 -2.12 5.94
N THR A 100 6.78 -2.30 5.32
CA THR A 100 6.42 -1.60 4.09
C THR A 100 6.33 -0.10 4.29
N LEU A 101 5.81 0.34 5.43
CA LEU A 101 5.74 1.76 5.76
C LEU A 101 7.13 2.36 5.92
N HIS A 102 8.05 1.66 6.59
CA HIS A 102 9.45 2.07 6.65
C HIS A 102 10.10 2.15 5.27
N HIS A 103 9.84 1.18 4.42
CA HIS A 103 10.35 1.16 3.04
C HIS A 103 9.84 2.39 2.27
N ALA A 104 8.55 2.69 2.36
CA ALA A 104 7.94 3.84 1.72
C ALA A 104 8.52 5.18 2.23
N ILE A 105 8.69 5.31 3.55
CA ILE A 105 9.27 6.50 4.15
C ILE A 105 10.72 6.67 3.71
N THR A 106 11.48 5.59 3.65
CA THR A 106 12.87 5.62 3.17
C THR A 106 12.93 6.03 1.70
N PHE A 107 12.04 5.50 0.87
CA PHE A 107 11.91 5.94 -0.52
C PHE A 107 11.70 7.46 -0.60
N CYS A 108 10.78 7.99 0.21
CA CYS A 108 10.52 9.42 0.25
C CYS A 108 11.77 10.22 0.65
N LYS A 109 12.49 9.77 1.67
CA LYS A 109 13.73 10.43 2.13
C LYS A 109 14.80 10.44 1.04
N THR A 110 15.01 9.32 0.36
CA THR A 110 16.04 9.21 -0.68
C THR A 110 15.71 9.99 -1.95
N ASN A 111 14.42 10.29 -2.15
CA ASN A 111 13.97 11.04 -3.32
C ASN A 111 13.56 12.49 -3.00
N ASN A 112 13.94 12.99 -1.83
CA ASN A 112 13.67 14.38 -1.39
C ASN A 112 12.17 14.74 -1.37
N ILE A 113 11.32 13.76 -1.12
CA ILE A 113 9.89 13.96 -0.93
C ILE A 113 9.68 14.43 0.51
N LYS A 114 8.97 15.54 0.70
CA LYS A 114 8.90 16.23 1.99
C LYS A 114 7.72 15.84 2.86
N LYS A 115 6.70 15.21 2.26
CA LYS A 115 5.46 14.88 2.96
C LYS A 115 4.84 13.65 2.32
N ILE A 116 4.19 12.81 3.13
CA ILE A 116 3.46 11.63 2.68
C ILE A 116 2.05 11.64 3.27
N MET A 117 1.08 11.19 2.50
CA MET A 117 -0.33 11.16 2.89
C MET A 117 -0.86 9.75 2.83
N LEU A 118 -1.84 9.45 3.65
CA LEU A 118 -2.62 8.21 3.54
C LEU A 118 -4.07 8.46 3.96
N LYS A 119 -4.92 7.53 3.56
CA LYS A 119 -6.33 7.52 3.98
C LYS A 119 -6.62 6.19 4.66
N VAL A 120 -7.38 6.24 5.73
CA VAL A 120 -7.73 5.04 6.50
C VAL A 120 -9.19 5.07 6.91
N HIS A 121 -9.85 3.92 6.82
CA HIS A 121 -11.24 3.79 7.27
C HIS A 121 -11.30 4.05 8.79
N PRO A 122 -12.30 4.84 9.28
CA PRO A 122 -12.38 5.17 10.72
C PRO A 122 -12.47 3.94 11.64
N ASP A 123 -13.02 2.84 11.17
CA ASP A 123 -13.17 1.61 11.94
C ASP A 123 -11.94 0.70 11.90
N ASN A 124 -10.97 1.02 11.06
CA ASN A 124 -9.72 0.25 10.98
C ASN A 124 -8.75 0.69 12.08
N LEU A 125 -9.05 0.28 13.32
CA LEU A 125 -8.34 0.75 14.52
C LEU A 125 -6.88 0.29 14.55
N ILE A 126 -6.59 -0.89 14.03
CA ILE A 126 -5.23 -1.43 13.98
C ILE A 126 -4.35 -0.56 13.09
N ALA A 127 -4.82 -0.24 11.88
CA ALA A 127 -4.08 0.60 10.95
C ALA A 127 -3.91 2.02 11.49
N LYS A 128 -4.96 2.60 12.06
CA LYS A 128 -4.90 3.93 12.67
C LYS A 128 -3.79 4.01 13.71
N LYS A 129 -3.72 3.02 14.60
CA LYS A 129 -2.70 2.99 15.65
C LYS A 129 -1.29 2.90 15.06
N ILE A 130 -1.09 2.06 14.05
CA ILE A 130 0.21 1.96 13.36
C ILE A 130 0.62 3.31 12.79
N TYR A 131 -0.27 3.99 12.08
CA TYR A 131 0.04 5.27 11.45
C TYR A 131 0.32 6.36 12.49
N GLU A 132 -0.47 6.42 13.56
CA GLU A 132 -0.23 7.37 14.64
C GLU A 132 1.10 7.11 15.36
N ASP A 133 1.44 5.83 15.60
CA ASP A 133 2.73 5.45 16.19
C ASP A 133 3.92 5.82 15.29
N PHE A 134 3.71 5.86 13.97
CA PHE A 134 4.72 6.30 12.99
C PHE A 134 4.80 7.82 12.85
N GLY A 135 3.98 8.56 13.57
CA GLY A 135 4.00 10.02 13.56
C GLY A 135 3.11 10.68 12.53
N PHE A 136 2.19 9.93 11.93
CA PHE A 136 1.15 10.52 11.09
C PHE A 136 0.12 11.24 11.94
N THR A 137 -0.36 12.39 11.48
CA THR A 137 -1.37 13.19 12.16
C THR A 137 -2.64 13.30 11.33
N TYR A 138 -3.79 13.20 12.00
CA TYR A 138 -5.09 13.38 11.40
C TYR A 138 -5.29 14.82 10.93
N GLU A 139 -5.72 15.02 9.70
CA GLU A 139 -5.92 16.35 9.13
C GLU A 139 -7.25 16.53 8.38
N GLY A 140 -8.17 15.59 8.50
CA GLY A 140 -9.50 15.74 7.89
C GLY A 140 -10.10 14.43 7.39
N VAL A 141 -11.18 14.55 6.63
CA VAL A 141 -11.94 13.41 6.09
C VAL A 141 -12.13 13.60 4.58
N ASP A 142 -11.87 12.53 3.83
CA ASP A 142 -12.29 12.49 2.43
C ASP A 142 -13.80 12.22 2.39
N LYS A 143 -14.57 13.26 2.12
CA LYS A 143 -16.05 13.19 2.16
C LYS A 143 -16.67 12.26 1.13
N ARG A 144 -15.93 11.92 0.06
CA ARG A 144 -16.44 11.02 -0.99
C ARG A 144 -16.54 9.58 -0.50
N ILE A 145 -15.63 9.15 0.37
CA ILE A 145 -15.53 7.76 0.84
C ILE A 145 -15.57 7.63 2.36
N GLY A 146 -15.57 8.74 3.11
CA GLY A 146 -15.62 8.72 4.57
C GLY A 146 -14.32 8.31 5.25
N HIS A 147 -13.22 8.21 4.52
CA HIS A 147 -11.93 7.84 5.10
C HIS A 147 -11.25 9.03 5.75
N LEU A 148 -10.53 8.76 6.84
CA LEU A 148 -9.71 9.75 7.54
C LEU A 148 -8.43 10.00 6.75
N ILE A 149 -8.02 11.26 6.68
CA ILE A 149 -6.81 11.69 5.98
C ILE A 149 -5.72 11.97 7.02
N TYR A 150 -4.56 11.34 6.84
CA TYR A 150 -3.40 11.50 7.69
C TYR A 150 -2.21 11.96 6.87
N PHE A 151 -1.38 12.81 7.45
CA PHE A 151 -0.13 13.27 6.84
C PHE A 151 1.05 13.05 7.79
N LYS A 152 2.22 12.91 7.18
CA LYS A 152 3.49 12.90 7.91
C LYS A 152 4.52 13.71 7.14
N ASN A 153 5.21 14.60 7.85
CA ASN A 153 6.40 15.27 7.31
C ASN A 153 7.58 14.30 7.32
N ILE A 154 8.31 14.31 6.23
CA ILE A 154 9.47 13.42 6.05
C ILE A 154 10.75 14.15 6.42
#